data_bb0e604c835948a5befb9f26abeca268
#
_entry.id   bb0e604c835948a5befb9f26abeca268
#
_cell.length_a   1.000
_cell.length_b   1.000
_cell.length_c   1.000
_cell.angle_alpha   90.00
_cell.angle_beta   90.00
_cell.angle_gamma   90.00
#
_symmetry.space_group_name_H-M   'P 1'
#
loop_
_entity.id
_entity.type
_entity.pdbx_description
1 polymer ?
#
loop_
_entity_poly.entity_id
_entity_poly.type
_entity_poly.pdbx_seq_one_letter_code
_entity_poly.pdbx_strand_id
1 'polypeptide(L)'
;MIIIYTDGACSGNPGLGGWGAVIIKDNGQESYFSGSQEDTTNNRMEIQAVIEGLKNSNSDEEIRIFSDSTYVINTLTKNWKRNANNDLWSELDDLIKSRNIKWNWVKGHSGDKYNDLADELAVKAINSKKKVILNNLTHVDDSGKLNMVDVSEKEVSERLAIVQGFVVMQKETLDVIKQGELDKGDIITL
;
A
#
# COMPACT_ATOMS: atom_id res chain seq x y z
N MET A 1 1.89 -5.92 29.23
CA MET A 1 2.42 -4.96 28.22
C MET A 1 2.27 -5.57 26.85
N ILE A 2 1.88 -4.77 25.85
CA ILE A 2 1.76 -5.20 24.45
C ILE A 2 2.75 -4.40 23.60
N ILE A 3 3.45 -5.06 22.69
CA ILE A 3 4.31 -4.43 21.71
C ILE A 3 3.67 -4.58 20.34
N ILE A 4 3.59 -3.50 19.55
CA ILE A 4 3.00 -3.50 18.22
C ILE A 4 4.01 -2.87 17.26
N TYR A 5 4.35 -3.58 16.19
CA TYR A 5 5.09 -3.07 15.04
C TYR A 5 4.13 -2.85 13.88
N THR A 6 4.25 -1.73 13.18
CA THR A 6 3.33 -1.37 12.10
C THR A 6 4.07 -0.78 10.92
N ASP A 7 3.63 -1.15 9.72
CA ASP A 7 4.12 -0.59 8.47
C ASP A 7 3.02 -0.52 7.41
N GLY A 8 3.16 0.43 6.49
CA GLY A 8 2.27 0.65 5.37
C GLY A 8 3.04 0.80 4.06
N ALA A 9 2.55 0.15 3.01
CA ALA A 9 3.13 0.19 1.68
C ALA A 9 2.09 0.60 0.63
N CYS A 10 2.53 1.20 -0.47
CA CYS A 10 1.65 1.51 -1.59
C CYS A 10 2.36 1.28 -2.93
N SER A 11 1.70 0.54 -3.84
CA SER A 11 2.17 0.32 -5.20
C SER A 11 1.61 1.40 -6.11
N GLY A 12 2.36 2.51 -6.25
CA GLY A 12 1.86 3.79 -6.76
C GLY A 12 1.39 4.70 -5.61
N ASN A 13 1.23 6.01 -5.87
CA ASN A 13 0.83 6.95 -4.81
C ASN A 13 0.04 8.12 -5.42
N PRO A 14 -1.31 7.97 -5.61
CA PRO A 14 -2.18 6.88 -5.15
C PRO A 14 -2.05 5.57 -5.93
N GLY A 15 -2.54 4.47 -5.32
CA GLY A 15 -2.56 3.15 -5.93
C GLY A 15 -3.05 2.05 -4.98
N LEU A 16 -2.74 0.81 -5.29
CA LEU A 16 -3.06 -0.32 -4.43
C LEU A 16 -2.10 -0.33 -3.24
N GLY A 17 -2.63 -0.17 -2.05
CA GLY A 17 -1.88 -0.18 -0.79
C GLY A 17 -2.09 -1.43 0.03
N GLY A 18 -1.15 -1.66 0.95
CA GLY A 18 -1.21 -2.69 1.97
C GLY A 18 -0.70 -2.18 3.31
N TRP A 19 -1.16 -2.80 4.36
CA TRP A 19 -0.72 -2.53 5.72
C TRP A 19 -0.37 -3.83 6.44
N GLY A 20 0.56 -3.76 7.38
CA GLY A 20 0.97 -4.86 8.23
C GLY A 20 1.07 -4.44 9.69
N ALA A 21 0.65 -5.32 10.60
CA ALA A 21 0.79 -5.15 12.05
C ALA A 21 1.20 -6.45 12.71
N VAL A 22 2.22 -6.38 13.56
CA VAL A 22 2.73 -7.48 14.38
C VAL A 22 2.48 -7.14 15.83
N ILE A 23 1.75 -7.99 16.54
CA ILE A 23 1.41 -7.80 17.97
C ILE A 23 2.12 -8.88 18.77
N ILE A 24 2.85 -8.45 19.80
CA ILE A 24 3.61 -9.31 20.69
C ILE A 24 3.13 -9.06 22.11
N LYS A 25 2.66 -10.10 22.80
CA LYS A 25 2.22 -10.05 24.21
C LYS A 25 3.36 -10.45 25.15
N ASP A 26 3.24 -10.06 26.42
CA ASP A 26 4.22 -10.38 27.46
C ASP A 26 4.54 -11.88 27.61
N ASN A 27 3.58 -12.74 27.28
CA ASN A 27 3.77 -14.20 27.29
C ASN A 27 4.54 -14.72 26.06
N GLY A 28 5.02 -13.84 25.18
CA GLY A 28 5.71 -14.19 23.95
C GLY A 28 4.80 -14.61 22.80
N GLN A 29 3.47 -14.53 22.97
CA GLN A 29 2.53 -14.82 21.88
C GLN A 29 2.60 -13.73 20.82
N GLU A 30 2.87 -14.14 19.59
CA GLU A 30 2.90 -13.26 18.41
C GLU A 30 1.60 -13.44 17.60
N SER A 31 1.07 -12.33 17.07
CA SER A 31 -0.08 -12.31 16.17
C SER A 31 0.20 -11.36 15.02
N TYR A 32 -0.22 -11.73 13.81
CA TYR A 32 0.09 -11.03 12.57
C TYR A 32 -1.19 -10.65 11.86
N PHE A 33 -1.28 -9.39 11.45
CA PHE A 33 -2.44 -8.85 10.76
C PHE A 33 -1.96 -8.10 9.52
N SER A 34 -2.71 -8.21 8.44
CA SER A 34 -2.44 -7.45 7.22
C SER A 34 -3.70 -7.28 6.40
N GLY A 35 -3.74 -6.26 5.58
CA GLY A 35 -4.83 -6.02 4.65
C GLY A 35 -4.41 -5.11 3.52
N SER A 36 -5.28 -4.97 2.52
CA SER A 36 -5.04 -4.14 1.35
C SER A 36 -6.21 -3.21 1.08
N GLN A 37 -5.93 -2.07 0.46
CA GLN A 37 -6.92 -1.08 0.03
C GLN A 37 -6.57 -0.59 -1.37
N GLU A 38 -7.58 -0.51 -2.25
CA GLU A 38 -7.47 0.11 -3.57
C GLU A 38 -7.53 1.64 -3.45
N ASP A 39 -6.97 2.36 -4.41
CA ASP A 39 -6.99 3.83 -4.49
C ASP A 39 -6.58 4.54 -3.20
N THR A 40 -5.46 4.15 -2.64
CA THR A 40 -4.92 4.68 -1.39
C THR A 40 -3.53 5.29 -1.57
N THR A 41 -2.94 5.77 -0.49
CA THR A 41 -1.59 6.33 -0.45
C THR A 41 -0.75 5.67 0.63
N ASN A 42 0.58 5.75 0.53
CA ASN A 42 1.48 5.21 1.55
C ASN A 42 1.13 5.73 2.95
N ASN A 43 0.98 7.04 3.11
CA ASN A 43 0.64 7.65 4.40
C ASN A 43 -0.68 7.13 4.99
N ARG A 44 -1.69 6.84 4.15
CA ARG A 44 -2.94 6.24 4.62
C ARG A 44 -2.72 4.84 5.15
N MET A 45 -1.90 4.04 4.46
CA MET A 45 -1.61 2.66 4.88
C MET A 45 -0.80 2.61 6.17
N GLU A 46 0.12 3.55 6.37
CA GLU A 46 0.87 3.70 7.62
C GLU A 46 -0.07 4.02 8.81
N ILE A 47 -1.03 4.93 8.65
CA ILE A 47 -2.03 5.20 9.69
C ILE A 47 -2.94 3.98 9.90
N GLN A 48 -3.39 3.35 8.81
CA GLN A 48 -4.25 2.17 8.86
C GLN A 48 -3.59 1.00 9.60
N ALA A 49 -2.29 0.78 9.38
CA ALA A 49 -1.53 -0.25 10.11
C ALA A 49 -1.60 -0.04 11.63
N VAL A 50 -1.46 1.20 12.09
CA VAL A 50 -1.57 1.53 13.52
C VAL A 50 -3.00 1.31 14.03
N ILE A 51 -4.01 1.76 13.30
CA ILE A 51 -5.42 1.57 13.64
C ILE A 51 -5.73 0.08 13.81
N GLU A 52 -5.35 -0.73 12.84
CA GLU A 52 -5.61 -2.17 12.87
C GLU A 52 -4.81 -2.89 13.97
N GLY A 53 -3.56 -2.49 14.21
CA GLY A 53 -2.79 -2.97 15.35
C GLY A 53 -3.48 -2.69 16.69
N LEU A 54 -4.01 -1.49 16.86
CA LEU A 54 -4.74 -1.10 18.07
C LEU A 54 -6.10 -1.81 18.21
N LYS A 55 -6.86 -1.98 17.12
CA LYS A 55 -8.14 -2.71 17.15
C LYS A 55 -7.97 -4.17 17.56
N ASN A 56 -6.86 -4.79 17.16
CA ASN A 56 -6.56 -6.18 17.47
C ASN A 56 -5.75 -6.37 18.76
N SER A 57 -5.52 -5.30 19.51
CA SER A 57 -4.87 -5.32 20.83
C SER A 57 -5.86 -5.06 21.97
N ASN A 58 -5.60 -5.64 23.13
CA ASN A 58 -6.39 -5.35 24.33
C ASN A 58 -6.07 -3.93 24.86
N SER A 59 -7.10 -3.19 25.30
CA SER A 59 -6.97 -1.77 25.68
C SER A 59 -6.43 -1.52 27.08
N ASP A 60 -6.45 -2.52 27.96
CA ASP A 60 -6.21 -2.34 29.40
C ASP A 60 -4.73 -2.41 29.79
N GLU A 61 -3.86 -2.71 28.84
CA GLU A 61 -2.42 -2.83 29.03
C GLU A 61 -1.64 -1.63 28.50
N GLU A 62 -0.43 -1.42 29.03
CA GLU A 62 0.54 -0.50 28.37
C GLU A 62 0.86 -1.04 26.98
N ILE A 63 0.73 -0.18 25.98
CA ILE A 63 1.04 -0.49 24.57
C ILE A 63 2.28 0.28 24.15
N ARG A 64 3.21 -0.40 23.51
CA ARG A 64 4.36 0.22 22.84
C ARG A 64 4.24 0.01 21.35
N ILE A 65 4.09 1.09 20.59
CA ILE A 65 4.01 1.05 19.13
C ILE A 65 5.38 1.45 18.55
N PHE A 66 5.84 0.63 17.62
CA PHE A 66 7.05 0.84 16.83
C PHE A 66 6.67 1.01 15.36
N SER A 67 7.14 2.07 14.72
CA SER A 67 6.94 2.32 13.30
C SER A 67 8.10 3.14 12.75
N ASP A 68 8.47 2.90 11.51
CA ASP A 68 9.46 3.72 10.78
C ASP A 68 8.82 4.91 10.05
N SER A 69 7.50 5.01 10.09
CA SER A 69 6.76 6.15 9.57
C SER A 69 7.04 7.42 10.38
N THR A 70 7.89 8.29 9.86
CA THR A 70 8.09 9.62 10.46
C THR A 70 6.82 10.47 10.41
N TYR A 71 5.94 10.22 9.42
CA TYR A 71 4.66 10.90 9.29
C TYR A 71 3.74 10.59 10.47
N VAL A 72 3.56 9.31 10.80
CA VAL A 72 2.71 8.88 11.92
C VAL A 72 3.33 9.31 13.26
N ILE A 73 4.58 8.92 13.51
CA ILE A 73 5.23 9.16 14.80
C ILE A 73 5.35 10.65 15.12
N ASN A 74 5.79 11.48 14.17
CA ASN A 74 5.95 12.92 14.44
C ASN A 74 4.60 13.64 14.53
N THR A 75 3.57 13.20 13.83
CA THR A 75 2.22 13.76 13.99
C THR A 75 1.70 13.55 15.40
N LEU A 76 1.93 12.37 15.98
CA LEU A 76 1.45 12.02 17.32
C LEU A 76 2.34 12.53 18.47
N THR A 77 3.65 12.68 18.22
CA THR A 77 4.62 13.06 19.28
C THR A 77 5.11 14.50 19.20
N LYS A 78 5.07 15.12 18.00
CA LYS A 78 5.60 16.47 17.75
C LYS A 78 4.54 17.46 17.24
N ASN A 79 3.26 17.09 17.33
CA ASN A 79 2.13 17.93 16.91
C ASN A 79 2.23 18.44 15.46
N TRP A 80 2.67 17.61 14.52
CA TRP A 80 2.64 17.96 13.12
C TRP A 80 1.21 18.21 12.65
N LYS A 81 1.02 19.21 11.77
CA LYS A 81 -0.31 19.55 11.25
C LYS A 81 -0.88 18.41 10.41
N ARG A 82 -2.13 18.07 10.67
CA ARG A 82 -2.90 17.07 9.93
C ARG A 82 -3.64 17.74 8.78
N ASN A 83 -2.97 17.91 7.65
CA ASN A 83 -3.54 18.57 6.47
C ASN A 83 -4.33 17.60 5.56
N ALA A 84 -4.24 16.29 5.79
CA ALA A 84 -4.87 15.23 5.02
C ALA A 84 -5.21 14.03 5.92
N ASN A 85 -5.99 13.07 5.39
CA ASN A 85 -6.34 11.82 6.06
C ASN A 85 -7.10 12.02 7.38
N ASN A 86 -7.94 13.06 7.46
CA ASN A 86 -8.65 13.43 8.68
C ASN A 86 -9.61 12.33 9.15
N ASP A 87 -10.12 11.53 8.25
CA ASP A 87 -10.93 10.33 8.51
C ASP A 87 -10.15 9.33 9.37
N LEU A 88 -8.96 8.93 8.94
CA LEU A 88 -8.12 7.98 9.67
C LEU A 88 -7.56 8.58 10.96
N TRP A 89 -7.19 9.86 10.95
CA TRP A 89 -6.73 10.53 12.17
C TRP A 89 -7.83 10.61 13.22
N SER A 90 -9.09 10.86 12.83
CA SER A 90 -10.22 10.87 13.77
C SER A 90 -10.45 9.49 14.38
N GLU A 91 -10.41 8.44 13.57
CA GLU A 91 -10.54 7.06 14.03
C GLU A 91 -9.40 6.67 14.99
N LEU A 92 -8.16 7.03 14.64
CA LEU A 92 -7.00 6.78 15.49
C LEU A 92 -7.11 7.52 16.83
N ASP A 93 -7.52 8.81 16.81
CA ASP A 93 -7.72 9.60 18.02
C ASP A 93 -8.75 8.96 18.97
N ASP A 94 -9.83 8.41 18.42
CA ASP A 94 -10.83 7.71 19.24
C ASP A 94 -10.26 6.44 19.89
N LEU A 95 -9.41 5.71 19.17
CA LEU A 95 -8.75 4.51 19.69
C LEU A 95 -7.73 4.79 20.80
N ILE A 96 -7.03 5.93 20.73
CA ILE A 96 -5.96 6.25 21.70
C ILE A 96 -6.44 6.97 22.95
N LYS A 97 -7.66 7.56 22.96
CA LYS A 97 -8.18 8.39 24.06
C LYS A 97 -8.09 7.73 25.44
N SER A 98 -8.33 6.42 25.52
CA SER A 98 -8.38 5.68 26.78
C SER A 98 -7.21 4.72 26.98
N ARG A 99 -6.18 4.79 26.15
CA ARG A 99 -5.07 3.83 26.14
C ARG A 99 -3.77 4.48 26.59
N ASN A 100 -2.95 3.72 27.32
CA ASN A 100 -1.59 4.14 27.67
C ASN A 100 -0.62 3.69 26.58
N ILE A 101 -0.29 4.59 25.63
CA ILE A 101 0.51 4.27 24.47
C ILE A 101 1.84 5.02 24.50
N LYS A 102 2.93 4.29 24.26
CA LYS A 102 4.26 4.82 24.00
C LYS A 102 4.61 4.67 22.53
N TRP A 103 4.88 5.79 21.87
CA TRP A 103 5.23 5.87 20.47
C TRP A 103 6.74 5.81 20.28
N ASN A 104 7.22 4.91 19.45
CA ASN A 104 8.64 4.72 19.20
C ASN A 104 8.90 4.72 17.69
N TRP A 105 9.78 5.60 17.27
CA TRP A 105 10.27 5.56 15.91
C TRP A 105 11.41 4.53 15.81
N VAL A 106 11.40 3.73 14.76
CA VAL A 106 12.48 2.81 14.39
C VAL A 106 12.99 3.18 13.00
N LYS A 107 14.21 2.78 12.69
CA LYS A 107 14.76 2.98 11.36
C LYS A 107 14.29 1.83 10.46
N GLY A 108 13.62 2.14 9.35
CA GLY A 108 13.21 1.15 8.37
C GLY A 108 14.39 0.40 7.75
N HIS A 109 14.18 -0.86 7.42
CA HIS A 109 15.16 -1.76 6.79
C HIS A 109 16.52 -1.81 7.53
N SER A 110 16.49 -1.74 8.85
CA SER A 110 17.71 -1.74 9.69
C SER A 110 18.03 -3.10 10.28
N GLY A 111 17.29 -4.14 9.92
CA GLY A 111 17.40 -5.49 10.47
C GLY A 111 16.65 -5.68 11.79
N ASP A 112 15.72 -4.76 12.15
CA ASP A 112 14.76 -5.01 13.22
C ASP A 112 13.74 -6.06 12.72
N LYS A 113 13.81 -7.24 13.33
CA LYS A 113 13.03 -8.43 12.92
C LYS A 113 11.54 -8.14 12.74
N TYR A 114 10.95 -7.39 13.66
CA TYR A 114 9.51 -7.20 13.69
C TYR A 114 9.05 -6.02 12.81
N ASN A 115 9.91 -5.01 12.63
CA ASN A 115 9.66 -3.96 11.66
C ASN A 115 9.75 -4.51 10.23
N ASP A 116 10.79 -5.29 9.94
CA ASP A 116 10.96 -5.95 8.64
C ASP A 116 9.78 -6.92 8.35
N LEU A 117 9.26 -7.61 9.40
CA LEU A 117 8.10 -8.48 9.26
C LEU A 117 6.80 -7.69 8.99
N ALA A 118 6.61 -6.51 9.60
CA ALA A 118 5.45 -5.65 9.32
C ALA A 118 5.47 -5.15 7.87
N ASP A 119 6.64 -4.74 7.35
CA ASP A 119 6.84 -4.39 5.94
C ASP A 119 6.50 -5.58 5.01
N GLU A 120 7.04 -6.77 5.29
CA GLU A 120 6.71 -7.97 4.52
C GLU A 120 5.20 -8.25 4.47
N LEU A 121 4.50 -8.09 5.58
CA LEU A 121 3.06 -8.29 5.66
C LEU A 121 2.31 -7.28 4.78
N ALA A 122 2.69 -5.99 4.82
CA ALA A 122 2.12 -4.95 3.98
C ALA A 122 2.32 -5.25 2.48
N VAL A 123 3.55 -5.60 2.08
CA VAL A 123 3.89 -5.96 0.69
C VAL A 123 3.15 -7.23 0.24
N LYS A 124 3.07 -8.26 1.08
CA LYS A 124 2.33 -9.50 0.79
C LYS A 124 0.84 -9.23 0.59
N ALA A 125 0.24 -8.33 1.37
CA ALA A 125 -1.17 -7.96 1.22
C ALA A 125 -1.44 -7.33 -0.17
N ILE A 126 -0.56 -6.43 -0.64
CA ILE A 126 -0.62 -5.86 -2.00
C ILE A 126 -0.54 -6.97 -3.06
N ASN A 127 0.45 -7.86 -2.95
CA ASN A 127 0.71 -8.89 -3.94
C ASN A 127 -0.43 -9.92 -4.00
N SER A 128 -0.99 -10.31 -2.87
CA SER A 128 -2.16 -11.19 -2.79
C SER A 128 -3.38 -10.58 -3.48
N LYS A 129 -3.63 -9.29 -3.27
CA LYS A 129 -4.73 -8.57 -3.93
C LYS A 129 -4.50 -8.46 -5.43
N LYS A 130 -3.27 -8.13 -5.87
CA LYS A 130 -2.90 -8.12 -7.30
C LYS A 130 -3.16 -9.47 -7.96
N LYS A 131 -2.79 -10.57 -7.30
CA LYS A 131 -3.02 -11.92 -7.81
C LYS A 131 -4.52 -12.22 -7.98
N VAL A 132 -5.37 -11.83 -7.03
CA VAL A 132 -6.83 -11.98 -7.13
C VAL A 132 -7.39 -11.18 -8.30
N ILE A 133 -6.93 -9.94 -8.49
CA ILE A 133 -7.35 -9.09 -9.61
C ILE A 133 -6.94 -9.74 -10.94
N LEU A 134 -5.71 -10.22 -11.07
CA LEU A 134 -5.21 -10.88 -12.27
C LEU A 134 -5.93 -12.20 -12.56
N ASN A 135 -6.24 -13.00 -11.54
CA ASN A 135 -6.96 -14.27 -11.71
C ASN A 135 -8.40 -14.10 -12.23
N ASN A 136 -8.98 -12.91 -12.10
CA ASN A 136 -10.27 -12.56 -12.69
C ASN A 136 -10.17 -12.19 -14.18
N LEU A 137 -8.96 -12.07 -14.72
CA LEU A 137 -8.72 -11.81 -16.14
C LEU A 137 -8.46 -13.15 -16.84
N THR A 138 -9.42 -13.61 -17.63
CA THR A 138 -9.38 -14.92 -18.31
C THR A 138 -8.24 -15.08 -19.34
N HIS A 139 -7.57 -13.99 -19.70
CA HIS A 139 -6.50 -13.93 -20.70
C HIS A 139 -5.13 -13.56 -20.11
N VAL A 140 -4.97 -13.72 -18.80
CA VAL A 140 -3.68 -13.53 -18.12
C VAL A 140 -3.35 -14.83 -17.38
N ASP A 141 -2.14 -15.36 -17.59
CA ASP A 141 -1.67 -16.55 -16.88
C ASP A 141 -1.13 -16.22 -15.48
N ASP A 142 -0.79 -17.26 -14.72
CA ASP A 142 -0.28 -17.14 -13.35
C ASP A 142 1.03 -16.31 -13.24
N SER A 143 1.73 -16.10 -14.36
CA SER A 143 2.93 -15.26 -14.44
C SER A 143 2.63 -13.80 -14.79
N GLY A 144 1.35 -13.46 -15.03
CA GLY A 144 0.91 -12.12 -15.48
C GLY A 144 1.11 -11.88 -16.97
N LYS A 145 1.39 -12.93 -17.78
CA LYS A 145 1.57 -12.84 -19.20
C LYS A 145 0.23 -13.01 -19.92
N LEU A 146 0.01 -12.20 -20.96
CA LEU A 146 -1.19 -12.29 -21.78
C LEU A 146 -1.23 -13.59 -22.58
N ASN A 147 -2.33 -14.32 -22.47
CA ASN A 147 -2.62 -15.51 -23.27
C ASN A 147 -3.86 -15.27 -24.12
N MET A 148 -3.84 -15.82 -25.34
CA MET A 148 -5.01 -15.80 -26.20
C MET A 148 -6.02 -16.84 -25.67
N VAL A 149 -7.25 -16.38 -25.44
CA VAL A 149 -8.35 -17.27 -25.00
C VAL A 149 -9.24 -17.56 -26.20
N ASP A 150 -9.62 -18.81 -26.37
CA ASP A 150 -10.62 -19.19 -27.37
C ASP A 150 -11.97 -18.57 -27.01
N VAL A 151 -12.52 -17.78 -27.92
CA VAL A 151 -13.80 -17.07 -27.76
C VAL A 151 -14.85 -17.53 -28.79
N SER A 152 -14.60 -18.62 -29.51
CA SER A 152 -15.46 -19.11 -30.59
C SER A 152 -16.89 -19.44 -30.13
N GLU A 153 -17.08 -19.81 -28.87
CA GLU A 153 -18.40 -20.12 -28.31
C GLU A 153 -19.11 -18.92 -27.64
N LYS A 154 -18.47 -17.72 -27.61
CA LYS A 154 -19.06 -16.55 -27.00
C LYS A 154 -20.05 -15.86 -27.96
N GLU A 155 -21.20 -15.47 -27.41
CA GLU A 155 -22.15 -14.65 -28.16
C GLU A 155 -21.52 -13.34 -28.63
N VAL A 156 -21.90 -12.92 -29.83
CA VAL A 156 -21.45 -11.64 -30.39
C VAL A 156 -21.96 -10.50 -29.53
N SER A 157 -21.07 -9.71 -28.97
CA SER A 157 -21.40 -8.53 -28.16
C SER A 157 -20.57 -7.34 -28.60
N GLU A 158 -21.20 -6.17 -28.64
CA GLU A 158 -20.48 -4.92 -28.86
C GLU A 158 -19.70 -4.58 -27.57
N ARG A 159 -18.40 -4.30 -27.72
CA ARG A 159 -17.52 -3.96 -26.58
C ARG A 159 -16.72 -2.73 -26.95
N LEU A 160 -16.72 -1.74 -26.05
CA LEU A 160 -15.90 -0.55 -26.13
C LEU A 160 -14.85 -0.59 -25.01
N ALA A 161 -13.58 -0.49 -25.38
CA ALA A 161 -12.48 -0.29 -24.44
C ALA A 161 -11.83 1.07 -24.75
N ILE A 162 -11.80 1.95 -23.74
CA ILE A 162 -11.11 3.24 -23.83
C ILE A 162 -9.87 3.16 -22.94
N VAL A 163 -8.70 3.34 -23.55
CA VAL A 163 -7.42 3.31 -22.82
C VAL A 163 -6.74 4.66 -22.98
N GLN A 164 -6.24 5.21 -21.88
CA GLN A 164 -5.41 6.41 -21.88
C GLN A 164 -4.05 6.07 -21.29
N GLY A 165 -2.99 6.40 -22.01
CA GLY A 165 -1.61 6.23 -21.58
C GLY A 165 -0.86 7.56 -21.58
N PHE A 166 0.13 7.69 -20.70
CA PHE A 166 1.02 8.85 -20.65
C PHE A 166 2.46 8.36 -20.80
N VAL A 167 3.21 9.01 -21.67
CA VAL A 167 4.65 8.80 -21.80
C VAL A 167 5.35 10.06 -21.30
N VAL A 168 6.15 9.92 -20.24
CA VAL A 168 6.95 11.03 -19.70
C VAL A 168 8.32 11.00 -20.37
N MET A 169 8.70 12.12 -20.98
CA MET A 169 9.99 12.25 -21.66
C MET A 169 10.55 13.66 -21.53
N GLN A 170 11.81 13.84 -21.88
CA GLN A 170 12.43 15.16 -21.92
C GLN A 170 11.86 15.99 -23.08
N LYS A 171 11.83 17.31 -22.92
CA LYS A 171 11.25 18.23 -23.91
C LYS A 171 11.91 18.11 -25.26
N GLU A 172 13.22 17.96 -25.27
CA GLU A 172 14.05 17.79 -26.47
C GLU A 172 13.64 16.54 -27.26
N THR A 173 13.37 15.44 -26.57
CA THR A 173 12.88 14.18 -27.19
C THR A 173 11.50 14.38 -27.81
N LEU A 174 10.60 15.09 -27.12
CA LEU A 174 9.27 15.38 -27.61
C LEU A 174 9.31 16.27 -28.89
N ASP A 175 10.21 17.25 -28.91
CA ASP A 175 10.36 18.15 -30.05
C ASP A 175 10.88 17.38 -31.29
N VAL A 176 11.81 16.44 -31.14
CA VAL A 176 12.28 15.55 -32.21
C VAL A 176 11.16 14.66 -32.75
N ILE A 177 10.33 14.07 -31.86
CA ILE A 177 9.19 13.24 -32.25
C ILE A 177 8.16 14.06 -33.03
N LYS A 178 7.88 15.30 -32.62
CA LYS A 178 6.91 16.18 -33.31
C LYS A 178 7.39 16.65 -34.68
N GLN A 179 8.70 16.75 -34.89
CA GLN A 179 9.30 17.14 -36.17
C GLN A 179 9.34 15.99 -37.18
N GLY A 180 9.09 14.75 -36.73
CA GLY A 180 9.07 13.57 -37.60
C GLY A 180 10.46 13.17 -38.13
N GLU A 181 11.54 13.71 -37.57
CA GLU A 181 12.93 13.52 -38.04
C GLU A 181 13.59 12.27 -37.42
N LEU A 182 12.90 11.13 -37.39
CA LEU A 182 13.51 9.89 -36.93
C LEU A 182 13.73 8.92 -38.09
N ASP A 183 14.97 8.51 -38.27
CA ASP A 183 15.44 7.60 -39.34
C ASP A 183 14.80 6.19 -39.30
N LYS A 184 13.99 5.85 -38.31
CA LYS A 184 13.35 4.54 -38.16
C LYS A 184 11.88 4.67 -37.72
N GLY A 185 11.01 4.73 -38.74
CA GLY A 185 9.58 4.49 -38.56
C GLY A 185 8.78 5.63 -37.96
N ASP A 186 7.49 5.63 -38.25
CA ASP A 186 6.53 6.58 -37.67
C ASP A 186 6.19 6.14 -36.23
N ILE A 187 6.56 6.97 -35.24
CA ILE A 187 6.33 6.68 -33.80
C ILE A 187 4.87 6.94 -33.41
N ILE A 188 4.08 7.59 -34.25
CA ILE A 188 2.70 8.01 -33.94
C ILE A 188 1.67 7.06 -34.55
N THR A 189 2.07 6.12 -35.39
CA THR A 189 1.15 5.12 -35.93
C THR A 189 0.99 3.95 -34.96
N LEU A 190 -0.15 3.95 -34.25
CA LEU A 190 -0.71 2.80 -33.56
C LEU A 190 -1.76 2.15 -34.43
#